data_047979b6c8b188364b529b84c14c2a27
#
_entry.id   047979b6c8b188364b529b84c14c2a27
#
_cell.length_a   1.000
_cell.length_b   1.000
_cell.length_c   1.000
_cell.angle_alpha   90.00
_cell.angle_beta   90.00
_cell.angle_gamma   90.00
#
_symmetry.space_group_name_H-M   'P 1'
#
loop_
_entity.id
_entity.type
_entity.pdbx_description
1 polymer ?
#
loop_
_entity_poly.entity_id
_entity_poly.type
_entity_poly.pdbx_seq_one_letter_code
_entity_poly.pdbx_strand_id
1 'polypeptide(L)'
;MKRFTTNDEIENLCEAMIKDFFKSKHYTNVTCVDIEAFVREYLGVPIVYETFAEPDPGRVGFLSDGKRPLLVRRGNKVEQVVFPARTAVIEKYLLNQKESARRRFCIAHEGAHDVLGRHIPLQTSPAAAFHSEFDPEMRYTQDMLKEMLSINECFTNRAAACLLMPRFLVNRVLKRHNDSRKVILYGDGILSQDQKLLIQKMADTMGVSFTAFQTRLYELDLFDHHPVDEYLHLRLRYGGELNAGSN
;
A
#
# COMPACT_ATOMS: atom_id res chain seq x y z
N MET A 1 -0.93 -19.18 25.73
CA MET A 1 0.30 -19.00 24.92
C MET A 1 -0.02 -17.93 23.87
N LYS A 2 0.60 -16.72 23.94
CA LYS A 2 0.37 -15.66 22.94
C LYS A 2 1.01 -16.13 21.63
N ARG A 3 0.22 -16.35 20.59
CA ARG A 3 0.70 -16.70 19.26
C ARG A 3 1.07 -15.41 18.54
N PHE A 4 2.33 -15.22 18.23
CA PHE A 4 2.76 -14.12 17.38
C PHE A 4 2.38 -14.43 15.94
N THR A 5 1.75 -13.48 15.27
CA THR A 5 1.43 -13.58 13.83
C THR A 5 2.69 -13.32 13.02
N THR A 6 2.96 -14.17 12.06
CA THR A 6 4.10 -14.03 11.15
C THR A 6 3.70 -13.28 9.87
N ASN A 7 4.69 -12.71 9.19
CA ASN A 7 4.47 -12.08 7.88
C ASN A 7 3.88 -13.08 6.87
N ASP A 8 4.30 -14.35 6.93
CA ASP A 8 3.79 -15.39 6.04
C ASP A 8 2.33 -15.74 6.31
N GLU A 9 1.89 -15.71 7.58
CA GLU A 9 0.49 -15.94 7.93
C GLU A 9 -0.39 -14.81 7.37
N ILE A 10 0.05 -13.54 7.48
CA ILE A 10 -0.65 -12.38 6.89
C ILE A 10 -0.70 -12.52 5.36
N GLU A 11 0.43 -12.84 4.74
CA GLU A 11 0.52 -13.03 3.29
C GLU A 11 -0.45 -14.10 2.80
N ASN A 12 -0.45 -15.27 3.44
CA ASN A 12 -1.28 -16.40 3.05
C ASN A 12 -2.78 -16.08 3.26
N LEU A 13 -3.14 -15.40 4.35
CA LEU A 13 -4.50 -14.97 4.61
C LEU A 13 -4.99 -14.00 3.53
N CYS A 14 -4.25 -12.93 3.29
CA CYS A 14 -4.61 -11.92 2.30
C CYS A 14 -4.70 -12.51 0.88
N GLU A 15 -3.74 -13.36 0.51
CA GLU A 15 -3.75 -14.03 -0.80
C GLU A 15 -4.96 -14.96 -0.96
N ALA A 16 -5.31 -15.73 0.07
CA ALA A 16 -6.48 -16.61 0.05
C ALA A 16 -7.78 -15.80 -0.12
N MET A 17 -7.92 -14.68 0.60
CA MET A 17 -9.09 -13.80 0.52
C MET A 17 -9.24 -13.17 -0.88
N ILE A 18 -8.14 -12.68 -1.48
CA ILE A 18 -8.20 -12.10 -2.83
C ILE A 18 -8.52 -13.18 -3.89
N LYS A 19 -7.96 -14.39 -3.74
CA LYS A 19 -8.31 -15.51 -4.64
C LYS A 19 -9.79 -15.88 -4.55
N ASP A 20 -10.35 -15.93 -3.34
CA ASP A 20 -11.77 -16.21 -3.13
C ASP A 20 -12.66 -15.08 -3.69
N PHE A 21 -12.29 -13.82 -3.45
CA PHE A 21 -12.95 -12.67 -4.06
C PHE A 21 -12.94 -12.74 -5.59
N PHE A 22 -11.79 -13.06 -6.21
CA PHE A 22 -11.72 -13.20 -7.67
C PHE A 22 -12.61 -14.33 -8.18
N LYS A 23 -12.66 -15.46 -7.46
CA LYS A 23 -13.53 -16.57 -7.78
C LYS A 23 -15.01 -16.17 -7.70
N SER A 24 -15.42 -15.47 -6.64
CA SER A 24 -16.80 -15.01 -6.45
C SER A 24 -17.25 -14.03 -7.53
N LYS A 25 -16.32 -13.24 -8.09
CA LYS A 25 -16.57 -12.26 -9.17
C LYS A 25 -16.32 -12.82 -10.58
N HIS A 26 -15.91 -14.08 -10.71
CA HIS A 26 -15.50 -14.69 -11.98
C HIS A 26 -14.41 -13.90 -12.70
N TYR A 27 -13.50 -13.26 -11.95
CA TYR A 27 -12.40 -12.49 -12.52
C TYR A 27 -11.34 -13.41 -13.11
N THR A 28 -11.07 -13.25 -14.40
CA THR A 28 -10.00 -13.94 -15.14
C THR A 28 -8.99 -12.91 -15.67
N ASN A 29 -7.72 -13.28 -15.74
CA ASN A 29 -6.65 -12.43 -16.31
C ASN A 29 -6.48 -11.03 -15.70
N VAL A 30 -6.95 -10.82 -14.47
CA VAL A 30 -6.83 -9.56 -13.76
C VAL A 30 -5.39 -9.37 -13.26
N THR A 31 -4.87 -8.14 -13.37
CA THR A 31 -3.53 -7.75 -12.90
C THR A 31 -3.57 -6.73 -11.76
N CYS A 32 -4.75 -6.24 -11.43
CA CYS A 32 -4.97 -5.21 -10.41
C CYS A 32 -6.20 -5.60 -9.59
N VAL A 33 -6.11 -5.54 -8.27
CA VAL A 33 -7.25 -5.80 -7.37
C VAL A 33 -8.19 -4.60 -7.39
N ASP A 34 -9.48 -4.79 -7.64
CA ASP A 34 -10.48 -3.78 -7.31
C ASP A 34 -10.68 -3.75 -5.80
N ILE A 35 -9.84 -2.96 -5.13
CA ILE A 35 -9.78 -2.90 -3.67
C ILE A 35 -11.05 -2.27 -3.08
N GLU A 36 -11.67 -1.34 -3.80
CA GLU A 36 -12.91 -0.71 -3.34
C GLU A 36 -14.07 -1.72 -3.35
N ALA A 37 -14.20 -2.49 -4.44
CA ALA A 37 -15.18 -3.58 -4.50
C ALA A 37 -14.85 -4.71 -3.49
N PHE A 38 -13.58 -5.05 -3.29
CA PHE A 38 -13.18 -6.01 -2.27
C PHE A 38 -13.61 -5.57 -0.87
N VAL A 39 -13.33 -4.33 -0.48
CA VAL A 39 -13.67 -3.82 0.85
C VAL A 39 -15.19 -3.68 1.02
N ARG A 40 -15.89 -3.11 0.03
CA ARG A 40 -17.35 -2.89 0.12
C ARG A 40 -18.16 -4.19 0.04
N GLU A 41 -17.84 -5.04 -0.93
CA GLU A 41 -18.72 -6.15 -1.30
C GLU A 41 -18.29 -7.48 -0.70
N TYR A 42 -16.97 -7.71 -0.59
CA TYR A 42 -16.45 -8.96 -0.02
C TYR A 42 -16.27 -8.87 1.50
N LEU A 43 -15.67 -7.78 2.00
CA LEU A 43 -15.57 -7.58 3.46
C LEU A 43 -16.86 -7.07 4.09
N GLY A 44 -17.76 -6.46 3.33
CA GLY A 44 -18.98 -5.82 3.83
C GLY A 44 -18.68 -4.58 4.68
N VAL A 45 -17.62 -3.84 4.34
CA VAL A 45 -17.19 -2.61 5.02
C VAL A 45 -17.62 -1.41 4.17
N PRO A 46 -18.60 -0.61 4.61
CA PRO A 46 -18.98 0.62 3.90
C PRO A 46 -17.78 1.59 3.81
N ILE A 47 -17.65 2.25 2.66
CA ILE A 47 -16.66 3.29 2.44
C ILE A 47 -17.38 4.62 2.30
N VAL A 48 -16.98 5.61 3.10
CA VAL A 48 -17.52 6.97 3.10
C VAL A 48 -16.38 7.95 2.87
N TYR A 49 -16.62 9.01 2.09
CA TYR A 49 -15.65 10.06 1.82
C TYR A 49 -16.06 11.33 2.55
N GLU A 50 -15.20 11.84 3.43
CA GLU A 50 -15.41 13.06 4.19
C GLU A 50 -14.17 13.95 4.15
N THR A 51 -14.34 15.24 4.33
CA THR A 51 -13.21 16.16 4.50
C THR A 51 -12.81 16.20 5.96
N PHE A 52 -11.62 15.73 6.28
CA PHE A 52 -11.13 15.67 7.65
C PHE A 52 -10.76 17.06 8.15
N ALA A 53 -11.00 17.31 9.43
CA ALA A 53 -10.58 18.51 10.14
C ALA A 53 -9.70 18.16 11.34
N GLU A 54 -9.07 16.98 11.29
CA GLU A 54 -8.13 16.52 12.29
C GLU A 54 -6.86 17.39 12.33
N PRO A 55 -6.23 17.54 13.51
CA PRO A 55 -4.99 18.33 13.64
C PRO A 55 -3.82 17.77 12.83
N ASP A 56 -3.79 16.44 12.62
CA ASP A 56 -2.76 15.74 11.85
C ASP A 56 -3.19 15.64 10.38
N PRO A 57 -2.55 16.37 9.46
CA PRO A 57 -2.88 16.33 8.04
C PRO A 57 -2.49 15.02 7.36
N GLY A 58 -1.67 14.19 8.00
CA GLY A 58 -1.30 12.85 7.53
C GLY A 58 -2.41 11.83 7.71
N ARG A 59 -3.41 12.12 8.52
CA ARG A 59 -4.57 11.24 8.76
C ARG A 59 -5.53 11.31 7.57
N VAL A 60 -5.54 10.29 6.76
CA VAL A 60 -6.32 10.23 5.51
C VAL A 60 -7.32 9.08 5.48
N GLY A 61 -7.29 8.21 6.48
CA GLY A 61 -8.22 7.10 6.67
C GLY A 61 -8.61 6.92 8.14
N PHE A 62 -9.76 6.29 8.35
CA PHE A 62 -10.30 6.00 9.67
C PHE A 62 -11.29 4.84 9.58
N LEU A 63 -10.99 3.72 10.24
CA LEU A 63 -11.96 2.65 10.44
C LEU A 63 -12.74 2.92 11.73
N SER A 64 -14.03 3.23 11.60
CA SER A 64 -14.87 3.57 12.76
C SER A 64 -15.13 2.36 13.66
N ASP A 65 -15.00 2.56 14.96
CA ASP A 65 -15.41 1.63 16.02
C ASP A 65 -16.87 1.83 16.50
N GLY A 66 -17.56 2.84 15.92
CA GLY A 66 -18.93 3.20 16.30
C GLY A 66 -19.03 4.05 17.57
N LYS A 67 -17.89 4.50 18.13
CA LYS A 67 -17.86 5.23 19.42
C LYS A 67 -17.05 6.53 19.32
N ARG A 68 -15.89 6.50 18.68
CA ARG A 68 -15.02 7.66 18.56
C ARG A 68 -15.54 8.59 17.48
N PRO A 69 -15.65 9.89 17.79
CA PRO A 69 -15.96 10.87 16.77
C PRO A 69 -14.73 11.16 15.90
N LEU A 70 -14.97 11.44 14.63
CA LEU A 70 -14.02 12.02 13.69
C LEU A 70 -14.38 13.49 13.50
N LEU A 71 -13.38 14.38 13.50
CA LEU A 71 -13.57 15.76 13.12
C LEU A 71 -13.67 15.88 11.61
N VAL A 72 -14.81 16.31 11.11
CA VAL A 72 -15.07 16.50 9.68
C VAL A 72 -15.47 17.93 9.38
N ARG A 73 -15.11 18.42 8.20
CA ARG A 73 -15.47 19.75 7.69
C ARG A 73 -16.61 19.62 6.70
N ARG A 74 -17.75 20.21 7.02
CA ARG A 74 -18.92 20.30 6.14
C ARG A 74 -19.24 21.78 5.84
N GLY A 75 -18.87 22.22 4.65
CA GLY A 75 -18.87 23.63 4.32
C GLY A 75 -17.90 24.42 5.21
N ASN A 76 -18.40 25.44 5.92
CA ASN A 76 -17.60 26.28 6.82
C ASN A 76 -17.59 25.80 8.28
N LYS A 77 -18.24 24.68 8.58
CA LYS A 77 -18.35 24.15 9.95
C LYS A 77 -17.44 22.94 10.13
N VAL A 78 -16.86 22.83 11.33
CA VAL A 78 -16.18 21.62 11.80
C VAL A 78 -17.11 20.94 12.79
N GLU A 79 -17.38 19.68 12.56
CA GLU A 79 -18.31 18.86 13.35
C GLU A 79 -17.64 17.58 13.82
N GLN A 80 -18.01 17.11 15.00
CA GLN A 80 -17.66 15.78 15.48
C GLN A 80 -18.74 14.81 15.01
N VAL A 81 -18.36 13.82 14.20
CA VAL A 81 -19.28 12.83 13.65
C VAL A 81 -18.85 11.43 14.10
N VAL A 82 -19.77 10.69 14.68
CA VAL A 82 -19.59 9.27 14.98
C VAL A 82 -20.18 8.47 13.81
N PHE A 83 -19.35 7.71 13.12
CA PHE A 83 -19.77 6.82 12.05
C PHE A 83 -20.14 5.45 12.62
N PRO A 84 -21.03 4.68 11.96
CA PRO A 84 -21.31 3.31 12.36
C PRO A 84 -20.03 2.47 12.47
N ALA A 85 -20.00 1.52 13.39
CA ALA A 85 -18.89 0.60 13.52
C ALA A 85 -18.58 -0.10 12.17
N ARG A 86 -17.32 -0.38 11.91
CA ARG A 86 -16.85 -0.98 10.66
C ARG A 86 -17.14 -0.14 9.41
N THR A 87 -17.12 1.18 9.52
CA THR A 87 -17.17 2.08 8.36
C THR A 87 -15.79 2.63 8.10
N ALA A 88 -15.26 2.43 6.92
CA ALA A 88 -14.02 3.04 6.46
C ALA A 88 -14.32 4.47 5.98
N VAL A 89 -13.84 5.46 6.70
CA VAL A 89 -13.97 6.88 6.33
C VAL A 89 -12.66 7.31 5.69
N ILE A 90 -12.72 7.81 4.47
CA ILE A 90 -11.57 8.15 3.65
C ILE A 90 -11.58 9.64 3.37
N GLU A 91 -10.42 10.29 3.43
CA GLU A 91 -10.27 11.71 3.14
C GLU A 91 -10.71 12.03 1.71
N LYS A 92 -11.60 13.01 1.57
CA LYS A 92 -12.30 13.32 0.32
C LYS A 92 -11.37 13.80 -0.80
N TYR A 93 -10.27 14.50 -0.49
CA TYR A 93 -9.34 14.94 -1.54
C TYR A 93 -8.69 13.78 -2.30
N LEU A 94 -8.63 12.58 -1.70
CA LEU A 94 -8.12 11.36 -2.34
C LEU A 94 -9.00 10.90 -3.53
N LEU A 95 -10.20 11.45 -3.70
CA LEU A 95 -11.00 11.24 -4.92
C LEU A 95 -10.36 11.86 -6.17
N ASN A 96 -9.40 12.78 -5.99
CA ASN A 96 -8.63 13.30 -7.11
C ASN A 96 -7.90 12.15 -7.82
N GLN A 97 -7.93 12.16 -9.16
CA GLN A 97 -7.31 11.11 -9.97
C GLN A 97 -5.79 10.98 -9.73
N LYS A 98 -5.10 12.07 -9.41
CA LYS A 98 -3.67 12.08 -9.08
C LYS A 98 -3.35 11.32 -7.80
N GLU A 99 -4.33 11.20 -6.89
CA GLU A 99 -4.22 10.51 -5.61
C GLU A 99 -4.71 9.05 -5.69
N SER A 100 -4.95 8.53 -6.88
CA SER A 100 -5.54 7.20 -7.07
C SER A 100 -4.78 6.08 -6.35
N ALA A 101 -3.46 6.03 -6.47
CA ALA A 101 -2.64 5.02 -5.80
C ALA A 101 -2.71 5.15 -4.26
N ARG A 102 -2.68 6.39 -3.75
CA ARG A 102 -2.79 6.71 -2.33
C ARG A 102 -4.18 6.36 -1.79
N ARG A 103 -5.24 6.72 -2.52
CA ARG A 103 -6.62 6.32 -2.17
C ARG A 103 -6.75 4.81 -2.05
N ARG A 104 -6.24 4.06 -3.03
CA ARG A 104 -6.27 2.60 -3.04
C ARG A 104 -5.55 2.00 -1.83
N PHE A 105 -4.37 2.54 -1.50
CA PHE A 105 -3.63 2.11 -0.32
C PHE A 105 -4.39 2.42 0.97
N CYS A 106 -4.96 3.61 1.10
CA CYS A 106 -5.78 3.99 2.25
C CYS A 106 -6.98 3.04 2.44
N ILE A 107 -7.73 2.75 1.36
CA ILE A 107 -8.86 1.80 1.41
C ILE A 107 -8.38 0.40 1.81
N ALA A 108 -7.25 -0.07 1.25
CA ALA A 108 -6.67 -1.36 1.61
C ALA A 108 -6.25 -1.40 3.09
N HIS A 109 -5.73 -0.31 3.61
CA HIS A 109 -5.29 -0.19 5.00
C HIS A 109 -6.49 -0.27 5.97
N GLU A 110 -7.56 0.48 5.72
CA GLU A 110 -8.77 0.39 6.56
C GLU A 110 -9.43 -1.00 6.43
N GLY A 111 -9.43 -1.59 5.23
CA GLY A 111 -9.83 -2.98 5.04
C GLY A 111 -8.95 -3.98 5.79
N ALA A 112 -7.64 -3.73 5.85
CA ALA A 112 -6.71 -4.58 6.58
C ALA A 112 -6.93 -4.51 8.10
N HIS A 113 -7.27 -3.36 8.67
CA HIS A 113 -7.70 -3.26 10.07
C HIS A 113 -8.91 -4.17 10.35
N ASP A 114 -9.91 -4.18 9.47
CA ASP A 114 -11.08 -5.05 9.63
C ASP A 114 -10.72 -6.53 9.50
N VAL A 115 -9.86 -6.90 8.55
CA VAL A 115 -9.39 -8.28 8.34
C VAL A 115 -8.61 -8.78 9.56
N LEU A 116 -7.60 -8.01 9.98
CA LEU A 116 -6.74 -8.40 11.09
C LEU A 116 -7.52 -8.45 12.41
N GLY A 117 -8.40 -7.47 12.65
CA GLY A 117 -9.24 -7.45 13.85
C GLY A 117 -10.18 -8.65 14.00
N ARG A 118 -10.59 -9.26 12.87
CA ARG A 118 -11.47 -10.44 12.88
C ARG A 118 -10.72 -11.77 12.89
N HIS A 119 -9.60 -11.84 12.20
CA HIS A 119 -8.91 -13.12 11.96
C HIS A 119 -7.67 -13.31 12.82
N ILE A 120 -7.06 -12.22 13.28
CA ILE A 120 -5.85 -12.25 14.07
C ILE A 120 -6.11 -11.40 15.32
N PRO A 121 -6.11 -12.01 16.54
CA PRO A 121 -6.28 -11.24 17.76
C PRO A 121 -5.02 -10.39 17.99
N LEU A 122 -4.98 -9.24 17.36
CA LEU A 122 -3.97 -8.22 17.63
C LEU A 122 -4.19 -7.67 19.04
N GLN A 123 -3.11 -7.32 19.73
CA GLN A 123 -3.23 -6.58 20.98
C GLN A 123 -3.76 -5.19 20.61
N THR A 124 -5.06 -5.00 20.78
CA THR A 124 -5.71 -3.74 20.47
C THR A 124 -5.24 -2.66 21.43
N SER A 125 -4.34 -1.81 20.96
CA SER A 125 -4.24 -0.47 21.51
C SER A 125 -5.46 0.31 21.03
N PRO A 126 -6.17 1.03 21.89
CA PRO A 126 -7.32 1.84 21.51
C PRO A 126 -6.98 2.97 20.50
N ALA A 127 -5.70 3.21 20.23
CA ALA A 127 -5.23 4.31 19.38
C ALA A 127 -5.23 4.02 17.87
N ALA A 128 -5.37 2.76 17.45
CA ALA A 128 -5.10 2.31 16.07
C ALA A 128 -6.24 2.57 15.07
N ALA A 129 -7.00 3.66 15.22
CA ALA A 129 -8.11 3.94 14.33
C ALA A 129 -7.77 4.86 13.15
N PHE A 130 -6.56 5.42 13.11
CA PHE A 130 -6.16 6.41 12.10
C PHE A 130 -4.95 5.93 11.30
N HIS A 131 -5.02 6.10 9.99
CA HIS A 131 -3.89 5.94 9.10
C HIS A 131 -3.10 7.25 9.00
N SER A 132 -1.82 7.19 9.33
CA SER A 132 -0.86 8.30 9.14
C SER A 132 0.26 7.83 8.23
N GLU A 133 0.48 8.52 7.12
CA GLU A 133 1.64 8.28 6.27
C GLU A 133 2.88 8.93 6.88
N PHE A 134 4.02 8.24 6.77
CA PHE A 134 5.30 8.82 7.16
C PHE A 134 5.74 9.86 6.12
N ASP A 135 5.82 11.12 6.56
CA ASP A 135 6.36 12.21 5.77
C ASP A 135 7.78 12.53 6.28
N PRO A 136 8.84 12.32 5.48
CA PRO A 136 10.22 12.57 5.89
C PRO A 136 10.51 14.04 6.19
N GLU A 137 9.67 14.98 5.74
CA GLU A 137 9.82 16.41 6.02
C GLU A 137 9.11 16.84 7.31
N MET A 138 8.28 15.98 7.88
CA MET A 138 7.51 16.27 9.09
C MET A 138 8.32 15.95 10.36
N ARG A 139 8.15 16.78 11.41
CA ARG A 139 8.68 16.49 12.76
C ARG A 139 7.64 15.71 13.56
N TYR A 140 8.02 14.50 13.95
CA TYR A 140 7.17 13.62 14.75
C TYR A 140 7.50 13.73 16.24
N THR A 141 6.48 13.71 17.10
CA THR A 141 6.67 13.51 18.53
C THR A 141 6.98 12.05 18.83
N GLN A 142 7.53 11.75 20.02
CA GLN A 142 7.79 10.37 20.42
C GLN A 142 6.51 9.52 20.45
N ASP A 143 5.38 10.12 20.83
CA ASP A 143 4.11 9.39 20.90
C ASP A 143 3.54 9.13 19.51
N MET A 144 3.66 10.07 18.57
CA MET A 144 3.32 9.87 17.16
C MET A 144 4.17 8.73 16.54
N LEU A 145 5.48 8.73 16.81
CA LEU A 145 6.36 7.66 16.34
C LEU A 145 6.00 6.30 16.92
N LYS A 146 5.66 6.24 18.21
CA LYS A 146 5.21 4.99 18.87
C LYS A 146 3.91 4.47 18.25
N GLU A 147 2.98 5.35 17.94
CA GLU A 147 1.71 4.99 17.30
C GLU A 147 1.94 4.49 15.86
N MET A 148 2.74 5.20 15.06
CA MET A 148 3.07 4.83 13.68
C MET A 148 3.91 3.55 13.59
N LEU A 149 4.85 3.36 14.52
CA LEU A 149 5.73 2.19 14.58
C LEU A 149 5.13 1.07 15.44
N SER A 150 3.87 1.17 15.82
CA SER A 150 3.23 0.09 16.57
C SER A 150 3.25 -1.20 15.74
N ILE A 151 3.44 -2.34 16.39
CA ILE A 151 3.43 -3.65 15.74
C ILE A 151 2.12 -3.86 14.96
N ASN A 152 1.01 -3.34 15.48
CA ASN A 152 -0.30 -3.47 14.83
C ASN A 152 -0.35 -2.69 13.52
N GLU A 153 0.17 -1.46 13.48
CA GLU A 153 0.24 -0.65 12.26
C GLU A 153 1.20 -1.26 11.23
N CYS A 154 2.34 -1.81 11.65
CA CYS A 154 3.23 -2.54 10.77
C CYS A 154 2.52 -3.74 10.11
N PHE A 155 1.76 -4.51 10.88
CA PHE A 155 0.97 -5.64 10.34
C PHE A 155 -0.16 -5.16 9.42
N THR A 156 -0.82 -4.06 9.75
CA THR A 156 -1.86 -3.49 8.92
C THR A 156 -1.32 -2.98 7.59
N ASN A 157 -0.20 -2.25 7.60
CA ASN A 157 0.49 -1.81 6.39
C ASN A 157 0.93 -3.01 5.53
N ARG A 158 1.46 -4.06 6.17
CA ARG A 158 1.82 -5.31 5.49
C ARG A 158 0.60 -5.97 4.85
N ALA A 159 -0.49 -6.12 5.59
CA ALA A 159 -1.73 -6.70 5.07
C ALA A 159 -2.32 -5.86 3.93
N ALA A 160 -2.33 -4.53 4.03
CA ALA A 160 -2.75 -3.64 2.95
C ALA A 160 -1.93 -3.85 1.67
N ALA A 161 -0.60 -3.96 1.80
CA ALA A 161 0.28 -4.25 0.67
C ALA A 161 -0.02 -5.65 0.06
N CYS A 162 -0.26 -6.67 0.91
CA CYS A 162 -0.60 -8.02 0.45
C CYS A 162 -1.98 -8.07 -0.24
N LEU A 163 -2.98 -7.31 0.24
CA LEU A 163 -4.30 -7.19 -0.40
C LEU A 163 -4.22 -6.51 -1.77
N LEU A 164 -3.41 -5.45 -1.90
CA LEU A 164 -3.23 -4.75 -3.17
C LEU A 164 -2.34 -5.51 -4.15
N MET A 165 -1.30 -6.16 -3.65
CA MET A 165 -0.23 -6.79 -4.42
C MET A 165 0.02 -8.23 -3.94
N PRO A 166 -1.00 -9.13 -3.98
CA PRO A 166 -0.78 -10.52 -3.60
C PRO A 166 0.25 -11.18 -4.53
N ARG A 167 1.07 -12.09 -3.98
CA ARG A 167 2.21 -12.73 -4.69
C ARG A 167 1.86 -13.23 -6.08
N PHE A 168 0.71 -13.89 -6.24
CA PHE A 168 0.31 -14.44 -7.53
C PHE A 168 0.05 -13.36 -8.59
N LEU A 169 -0.42 -12.17 -8.22
CA LEU A 169 -0.58 -11.05 -9.14
C LEU A 169 0.75 -10.38 -9.46
N VAL A 170 1.62 -10.19 -8.46
CA VAL A 170 2.97 -9.67 -8.68
C VAL A 170 3.72 -10.57 -9.68
N ASN A 171 3.68 -11.89 -9.49
CA ASN A 171 4.29 -12.84 -10.41
C ASN A 171 3.67 -12.79 -11.82
N ARG A 172 2.35 -12.57 -11.92
CA ARG A 172 1.66 -12.39 -13.21
C ARG A 172 2.12 -11.13 -13.93
N VAL A 173 2.26 -10.03 -13.19
CA VAL A 173 2.74 -8.75 -13.73
C VAL A 173 4.22 -8.85 -14.11
N LEU A 174 5.04 -9.49 -13.30
CA LEU A 174 6.44 -9.76 -13.60
C LEU A 174 6.59 -10.61 -14.87
N LYS A 175 5.77 -11.66 -15.02
CA LYS A 175 5.73 -12.47 -16.25
C LYS A 175 5.37 -11.62 -17.46
N ARG A 176 4.39 -10.74 -17.32
CA ARG A 176 3.90 -9.90 -18.43
C ARG A 176 4.93 -8.88 -18.92
N HIS A 177 5.70 -8.28 -18.00
CA HIS A 177 6.57 -7.15 -18.28
C HIS A 177 8.06 -7.48 -18.30
N ASN A 178 8.47 -8.60 -17.71
CA ASN A 178 9.87 -9.01 -17.56
C ASN A 178 10.11 -10.52 -17.74
N ASP A 179 9.21 -11.23 -18.40
CA ASP A 179 9.33 -12.69 -18.66
C ASP A 179 9.63 -13.52 -17.43
N SER A 180 9.08 -13.14 -16.27
CA SER A 180 9.32 -13.75 -14.95
C SER A 180 10.76 -13.58 -14.42
N ARG A 181 11.60 -12.74 -15.03
CA ARG A 181 12.95 -12.45 -14.52
C ARG A 181 12.86 -11.47 -13.36
N LYS A 182 13.74 -11.64 -12.38
CA LYS A 182 13.89 -10.68 -11.29
C LYS A 182 14.34 -9.31 -11.82
N VAL A 183 14.07 -8.25 -11.06
CA VAL A 183 14.50 -6.89 -11.37
C VAL A 183 15.95 -6.72 -10.95
N ILE A 184 16.81 -6.19 -11.80
CA ILE A 184 18.24 -6.03 -11.50
C ILE A 184 18.45 -4.84 -10.58
N LEU A 185 19.19 -5.07 -9.50
CA LEU A 185 19.60 -4.07 -8.53
C LEU A 185 21.13 -4.10 -8.39
N TYR A 186 21.78 -2.95 -8.58
CA TYR A 186 23.24 -2.86 -8.55
C TYR A 186 23.72 -2.33 -7.19
N GLY A 187 24.78 -2.95 -6.65
CA GLY A 187 25.37 -2.55 -5.37
C GLY A 187 24.33 -2.46 -4.25
N ASP A 188 24.41 -1.40 -3.45
CA ASP A 188 23.55 -1.20 -2.28
C ASP A 188 22.19 -0.53 -2.59
N GLY A 189 21.64 -0.77 -3.79
CA GLY A 189 20.29 -0.30 -4.11
C GLY A 189 20.18 0.60 -5.33
N ILE A 190 21.13 0.56 -6.25
CA ILE A 190 21.12 1.37 -7.48
C ILE A 190 20.24 0.68 -8.53
N LEU A 191 19.22 1.39 -9.02
CA LEU A 191 18.41 0.98 -10.17
C LEU A 191 18.86 1.76 -11.42
N SER A 192 19.11 1.04 -12.52
CA SER A 192 19.29 1.68 -13.82
C SER A 192 17.98 2.34 -14.28
N GLN A 193 18.06 3.24 -15.27
CA GLN A 193 16.86 3.91 -15.79
C GLN A 193 15.85 2.92 -16.35
N ASP A 194 16.31 1.87 -17.03
CA ASP A 194 15.44 0.83 -17.59
C ASP A 194 14.72 0.05 -16.50
N GLN A 195 15.42 -0.28 -15.39
CA GLN A 195 14.81 -0.97 -14.24
C GLN A 195 13.80 -0.07 -13.53
N LYS A 196 14.07 1.24 -13.41
CA LYS A 196 13.08 2.20 -12.87
C LYS A 196 11.83 2.27 -13.74
N LEU A 197 11.99 2.35 -15.07
CA LEU A 197 10.86 2.35 -16.01
C LEU A 197 10.08 1.03 -15.97
N LEU A 198 10.77 -0.10 -15.83
CA LEU A 198 10.14 -1.41 -15.68
C LEU A 198 9.29 -1.48 -14.41
N ILE A 199 9.86 -1.08 -13.27
CA ILE A 199 9.12 -1.02 -11.98
C ILE A 199 7.91 -0.08 -12.11
N GLN A 200 8.07 1.10 -12.74
CA GLN A 200 6.95 2.03 -12.92
C GLN A 200 5.82 1.40 -13.75
N LYS A 201 6.14 0.75 -14.88
CA LYS A 201 5.13 0.07 -15.71
C LYS A 201 4.38 -1.03 -14.94
N MET A 202 5.09 -1.78 -14.10
CA MET A 202 4.49 -2.81 -13.27
C MET A 202 3.61 -2.21 -12.17
N ALA A 203 4.07 -1.14 -11.51
CA ALA A 203 3.32 -0.39 -10.50
C ALA A 203 2.03 0.19 -11.10
N ASP A 204 2.10 0.83 -12.26
CA ASP A 204 0.94 1.37 -13.00
C ASP A 204 -0.06 0.26 -13.36
N THR A 205 0.43 -0.91 -13.79
CA THR A 205 -0.40 -2.08 -14.09
C THR A 205 -1.18 -2.58 -12.88
N MET A 206 -0.61 -2.46 -11.68
CA MET A 206 -1.25 -2.83 -10.41
C MET A 206 -2.00 -1.67 -9.74
N GLY A 207 -1.89 -0.44 -10.27
CA GLY A 207 -2.53 0.75 -9.72
C GLY A 207 -1.98 1.15 -8.36
N VAL A 208 -0.68 1.02 -8.15
CA VAL A 208 0.05 1.38 -6.92
C VAL A 208 1.18 2.36 -7.23
N SER A 209 1.76 3.00 -6.20
CA SER A 209 2.91 3.87 -6.39
C SER A 209 4.18 3.06 -6.71
N PHE A 210 5.15 3.71 -7.37
CA PHE A 210 6.48 3.15 -7.62
C PHE A 210 7.11 2.61 -6.32
N THR A 211 7.12 3.44 -5.27
CA THR A 211 7.73 3.08 -3.98
C THR A 211 7.04 1.88 -3.34
N ALA A 212 5.70 1.83 -3.34
CA ALA A 212 4.96 0.69 -2.80
C ALA A 212 5.29 -0.60 -3.56
N PHE A 213 5.37 -0.54 -4.90
CA PHE A 213 5.71 -1.71 -5.70
C PHE A 213 7.18 -2.13 -5.51
N GLN A 214 8.11 -1.19 -5.46
CA GLN A 214 9.53 -1.46 -5.16
C GLN A 214 9.70 -2.14 -3.79
N THR A 215 9.05 -1.62 -2.75
CA THR A 215 9.04 -2.25 -1.42
C THR A 215 8.51 -3.68 -1.50
N ARG A 216 7.44 -3.88 -2.28
CA ARG A 216 6.85 -5.21 -2.45
C ARG A 216 7.80 -6.19 -3.16
N LEU A 217 8.58 -5.74 -4.12
CA LEU A 217 9.61 -6.56 -4.77
C LEU A 217 10.69 -7.01 -3.78
N TYR A 218 11.11 -6.13 -2.85
CA TYR A 218 12.04 -6.50 -1.77
C TYR A 218 11.43 -7.55 -0.85
N GLU A 219 10.20 -7.36 -0.43
CA GLU A 219 9.50 -8.30 0.45
C GLU A 219 9.34 -9.70 -0.15
N LEU A 220 9.23 -9.79 -1.47
CA LEU A 220 9.05 -11.04 -2.21
C LEU A 220 10.36 -11.62 -2.75
N ASP A 221 11.51 -11.04 -2.40
CA ASP A 221 12.83 -11.43 -2.92
C ASP A 221 12.88 -11.47 -4.46
N LEU A 222 12.36 -10.44 -5.10
CA LEU A 222 12.28 -10.34 -6.58
C LEU A 222 13.34 -9.42 -7.19
N PHE A 223 14.41 -9.11 -6.43
CA PHE A 223 15.59 -8.44 -6.95
C PHE A 223 16.72 -9.43 -7.21
N ASP A 224 17.42 -9.21 -8.31
CA ASP A 224 18.67 -9.89 -8.67
C ASP A 224 19.81 -8.90 -8.44
N HIS A 225 20.71 -9.24 -7.50
CA HIS A 225 21.77 -8.36 -7.05
C HIS A 225 23.02 -8.50 -7.90
N HIS A 226 23.43 -7.42 -8.54
CA HIS A 226 24.61 -7.33 -9.40
C HIS A 226 25.68 -6.38 -8.82
N PRO A 227 26.96 -6.59 -9.11
CA PRO A 227 28.03 -5.68 -8.70
C PRO A 227 27.84 -4.28 -9.29
N VAL A 228 28.23 -3.25 -8.54
CA VAL A 228 28.13 -1.85 -9.00
C VAL A 228 29.00 -1.57 -10.24
N ASP A 229 30.09 -2.30 -10.41
CA ASP A 229 30.98 -2.16 -11.58
C ASP A 229 30.23 -2.45 -12.88
N GLU A 230 29.32 -3.41 -12.91
CA GLU A 230 28.50 -3.68 -14.08
C GLU A 230 27.63 -2.46 -14.45
N TYR A 231 27.08 -1.77 -13.46
CA TYR A 231 26.32 -0.53 -13.70
C TYR A 231 27.19 0.58 -14.27
N LEU A 232 28.42 0.75 -13.76
CA LEU A 232 29.38 1.72 -14.26
C LEU A 232 29.78 1.44 -15.71
N HIS A 233 30.04 0.17 -16.04
CA HIS A 233 30.31 -0.25 -17.41
C HIS A 233 29.16 0.01 -18.37
N LEU A 234 27.91 -0.22 -17.94
CA LEU A 234 26.71 0.11 -18.74
C LEU A 234 26.62 1.63 -18.98
N ARG A 235 26.84 2.44 -17.96
CA ARG A 235 26.82 3.90 -18.09
C ARG A 235 27.90 4.42 -19.03
N LEU A 236 29.10 3.86 -19.00
CA LEU A 236 30.18 4.26 -19.90
C LEU A 236 29.91 3.87 -21.35
N ARG A 237 29.25 2.72 -21.61
CA ARG A 237 28.89 2.31 -22.97
C ARG A 237 27.76 3.14 -23.56
N TYR A 238 26.70 3.45 -22.79
CA TYR A 238 25.50 4.13 -23.28
C TYR A 238 25.45 5.63 -22.97
N GLY A 239 26.20 6.09 -21.94
CA GLY A 239 26.28 7.51 -21.60
C GLY A 239 27.18 8.34 -22.53
N GLY A 240 28.06 7.70 -23.29
CA GLY A 240 28.91 8.35 -24.30
C GLY A 240 28.15 8.75 -25.57
N GLU A 241 27.03 8.11 -25.89
CA GLU A 241 26.26 8.38 -27.10
C GLU A 241 25.33 9.60 -26.98
N LEU A 242 24.95 9.99 -25.76
CA LEU A 242 24.05 11.14 -25.55
C LEU A 242 24.76 12.52 -25.64
N ASN A 243 26.07 12.57 -25.57
CA ASN A 243 26.85 13.81 -25.69
C ASN A 243 27.50 14.05 -27.08
N ALA A 244 27.34 13.13 -28.02
CA ALA A 244 27.95 13.26 -29.36
C ALA A 244 27.01 13.90 -30.40
N GLY A 245 25.82 14.32 -30.00
CA GLY A 245 24.78 14.87 -30.90
C GLY A 245 24.51 16.37 -30.76
N SER A 246 25.42 17.14 -30.14
CA SER A 246 25.26 18.60 -30.01
C SER A 246 26.57 19.29 -30.39
N ASN A 247 26.83 19.41 -31.68
CA ASN A 247 27.71 20.41 -32.30
C ASN A 247 27.01 20.94 -33.54
#